data_acdd4d57eea7b1e8b2051b399c46abbc
#
_entry.id   acdd4d57eea7b1e8b2051b399c46abbc
#
_cell.length_a   1.000
_cell.length_b   1.000
_cell.length_c   1.000
_cell.angle_alpha   90.00
_cell.angle_beta   90.00
_cell.angle_gamma   90.00
#
_symmetry.space_group_name_H-M   'P 1'
#
loop_
_entity.id
_entity.type
_entity.pdbx_description
1 polymer ?
#
loop_
_entity_poly.entity_id
_entity_poly.type
_entity_poly.pdbx_seq_one_letter_code
_entity_poly.pdbx_strand_id
1 'polypeptide(L)'
;MRKILTVLTLGLSTLALQAQDNEKGSFSGNFMSNTQLYDRDAKIGATTEVYNKYKSSTDAWLFLNYNIKGYSFSLRYDMFNNSPLLNPQTVYNKQGLGFWQASKDIGNLNLTAGYFYDQFGSGMIFRAYEERLLGLDYAIQGVRVKYNYKNLALKAFAGQQKGNYPSDKFGVFPEAIKGLNVEYNKVFGKGLNTMFGASTVNRALDQANMNSIVDEINSQPLKTRFIPKYNTYAFNGYVRVGYKNLSYYGEYNYKTSEALRNQDGSALINSDGNIIFNTLSYSQAGLGKKKQTSYGVNLQYKRIDHFVMRTSPNEQLNNGLIGYIPSITRQNTYRLLARYNAVTQFLGEESMQAEVMVTPKRGTTFTFNVSNVNSLKSNGDSLGNAKHLFSEYYAEVQHKVNKNLKVKLGIQSIFYDQSRFEQKVRDSTYHDVKAITPFMEIVYKLNKKTSLRFETQYLETKQDLGSFMNVVAELNYSPHWSVSIGDMVNTVPHRPSFTQGVISDEIIHYYSGYIGYTSGPTVVSLAYIKQVQGVNCTGGICRVEPAFSGVRLSLSTSF
;
A
#
# COMPACT_ATOMS: atom_id res chain seq x y z
N MET A 1 20.34 27.47 15.79
CA MET A 1 19.35 27.01 14.78
C MET A 1 19.28 27.87 13.50
N ARG A 2 19.23 29.21 13.55
CA ARG A 2 19.20 30.07 12.34
C ARG A 2 20.39 29.88 11.38
N LYS A 3 21.61 29.65 11.87
CA LYS A 3 22.83 29.50 11.04
C LYS A 3 22.92 28.13 10.34
N ILE A 4 22.28 27.09 10.85
CA ILE A 4 22.29 25.75 10.24
C ILE A 4 21.28 25.68 9.08
N LEU A 5 20.13 26.34 9.21
CA LEU A 5 19.12 26.40 8.15
C LEU A 5 19.62 27.19 6.92
N THR A 6 20.40 28.26 7.15
CA THR A 6 20.96 29.12 6.07
C THR A 6 22.08 28.41 5.31
N VAL A 7 22.86 27.56 5.97
CA VAL A 7 23.94 26.76 5.33
C VAL A 7 23.36 25.62 4.49
N LEU A 8 22.27 24.98 4.94
CA LEU A 8 21.57 23.94 4.16
C LEU A 8 20.89 24.51 2.90
N THR A 9 20.29 25.70 2.98
CA THR A 9 19.64 26.34 1.83
C THR A 9 20.64 26.91 0.81
N LEU A 10 21.79 27.44 1.23
CA LEU A 10 22.83 27.94 0.35
C LEU A 10 23.66 26.79 -0.31
N GLY A 11 23.87 25.68 0.38
CA GLY A 11 24.58 24.51 -0.18
C GLY A 11 23.77 23.77 -1.24
N LEU A 12 22.45 23.75 -1.14
CA LEU A 12 21.56 23.09 -2.11
C LEU A 12 21.36 23.90 -3.40
N SER A 13 21.44 25.22 -3.33
CA SER A 13 21.25 26.09 -4.50
C SER A 13 22.43 26.14 -5.47
N THR A 14 23.64 25.80 -5.01
CA THR A 14 24.85 25.77 -5.87
C THR A 14 25.06 24.46 -6.62
N LEU A 15 24.41 23.37 -6.23
CA LEU A 15 24.50 22.07 -6.90
C LEU A 15 23.55 21.94 -8.11
N ALA A 16 22.55 22.78 -8.22
CA ALA A 16 21.54 22.68 -9.29
C ALA A 16 21.99 23.22 -10.67
N LEU A 17 23.16 23.83 -10.80
CA LEU A 17 23.62 24.53 -11.99
C LEU A 17 24.64 23.78 -12.89
N GLN A 18 24.93 22.49 -12.62
CA GLN A 18 25.94 21.73 -13.41
C GLN A 18 25.42 20.48 -14.12
N ALA A 19 24.14 20.40 -14.45
CA ALA A 19 23.56 19.19 -15.04
C ALA A 19 23.41 19.27 -16.55
N GLN A 20 24.49 19.56 -17.34
CA GLN A 20 24.46 19.34 -18.79
C GLN A 20 25.88 19.25 -19.38
N ASP A 21 26.55 18.12 -19.12
CA ASP A 21 27.65 17.67 -19.98
C ASP A 21 27.73 16.14 -19.88
N ASN A 22 27.34 15.44 -20.95
CA ASN A 22 27.27 13.97 -21.00
C ASN A 22 28.63 13.28 -20.72
N GLU A 23 29.73 13.99 -20.75
CA GLU A 23 31.07 13.48 -20.39
C GLU A 23 31.37 13.56 -18.89
N LYS A 24 30.71 14.45 -18.15
CA LYS A 24 30.96 14.69 -16.72
C LYS A 24 30.00 13.93 -15.79
N GLY A 25 29.01 13.23 -16.35
CA GLY A 25 27.97 12.55 -15.60
C GLY A 25 26.86 13.50 -15.12
N SER A 26 25.74 12.90 -14.65
CA SER A 26 24.59 13.63 -14.09
C SER A 26 24.40 13.28 -12.65
N PHE A 27 24.24 14.30 -11.80
CA PHE A 27 23.93 14.18 -10.38
C PHE A 27 22.52 14.66 -10.13
N SER A 28 21.79 13.94 -9.28
CA SER A 28 20.45 14.33 -8.81
C SER A 28 20.22 13.85 -7.40
N GLY A 29 19.31 14.48 -6.69
CA GLY A 29 18.95 14.08 -5.34
C GLY A 29 17.53 14.41 -4.98
N ASN A 30 17.06 13.80 -3.89
CA ASN A 30 15.79 14.10 -3.27
C ASN A 30 15.96 14.05 -1.75
N PHE A 31 15.43 15.05 -1.07
CA PHE A 31 15.33 15.07 0.38
C PHE A 31 13.88 15.07 0.80
N MET A 32 13.51 14.20 1.73
CA MET A 32 12.19 14.15 2.34
C MET A 32 12.34 14.11 3.86
N SER A 33 11.51 14.87 4.57
CA SER A 33 11.44 14.84 6.04
C SER A 33 10.00 15.00 6.51
N ASN A 34 9.63 14.19 7.51
CA ASN A 34 8.37 14.27 8.23
C ASN A 34 8.66 14.42 9.72
N THR A 35 8.24 15.53 10.29
CA THR A 35 8.35 15.81 11.74
C THR A 35 6.97 15.88 12.34
N GLN A 36 6.77 15.22 13.48
CA GLN A 36 5.52 15.21 14.21
C GLN A 36 5.77 15.80 15.61
N LEU A 37 4.86 16.67 16.03
CA LEU A 37 4.76 17.18 17.41
C LEU A 37 3.47 16.65 18.00
N TYR A 38 3.58 15.91 19.09
CA TYR A 38 2.46 15.18 19.69
C TYR A 38 1.74 16.03 20.72
N ASP A 39 0.44 16.12 20.60
CA ASP A 39 -0.48 16.74 21.56
C ASP A 39 -1.33 15.64 22.20
N ARG A 40 -1.16 15.44 23.52
CA ARG A 40 -1.85 14.36 24.24
C ARG A 40 -3.35 14.60 24.29
N ASP A 41 -4.13 13.65 23.80
CA ASP A 41 -5.59 13.67 23.84
C ASP A 41 -6.15 12.32 24.30
N ALA A 42 -6.51 12.26 25.60
CA ALA A 42 -7.03 11.05 26.19
C ALA A 42 -8.43 10.67 25.68
N LYS A 43 -9.22 11.66 25.20
CA LYS A 43 -10.59 11.40 24.70
C LYS A 43 -10.59 10.51 23.45
N ILE A 44 -9.55 10.63 22.61
CA ILE A 44 -9.42 9.83 21.39
C ILE A 44 -8.45 8.65 21.56
N GLY A 45 -7.83 8.47 22.73
CA GLY A 45 -6.83 7.44 22.98
C GLY A 45 -5.41 7.79 22.48
N ALA A 46 -5.12 9.05 22.18
CA ALA A 46 -3.79 9.54 21.82
C ALA A 46 -2.91 9.72 23.06
N THR A 47 -2.48 8.59 23.66
CA THR A 47 -1.80 8.54 24.98
C THR A 47 -0.61 7.60 25.03
N THR A 48 -0.10 7.13 23.88
CA THR A 48 1.08 6.26 23.82
C THR A 48 2.34 6.96 24.36
N GLU A 49 3.44 6.23 24.50
CA GLU A 49 4.70 6.75 25.06
C GLU A 49 5.22 8.00 24.34
N VAL A 50 4.98 8.12 23.04
CA VAL A 50 5.38 9.31 22.25
C VAL A 50 4.73 10.59 22.76
N TYR A 51 3.48 10.56 23.23
CA TYR A 51 2.77 11.72 23.77
C TYR A 51 3.24 12.14 25.16
N ASN A 52 3.58 11.15 25.98
CA ASN A 52 3.93 11.42 27.37
C ASN A 52 5.41 11.75 27.55
N LYS A 53 6.29 11.06 26.84
CA LYS A 53 7.75 11.08 27.07
C LYS A 53 8.49 11.88 25.99
N TYR A 54 8.25 11.57 24.73
CA TYR A 54 9.09 12.10 23.63
C TYR A 54 8.55 13.38 23.01
N LYS A 55 7.24 13.55 22.93
CA LYS A 55 6.52 14.73 22.42
C LYS A 55 6.82 15.13 20.97
N SER A 56 7.82 14.53 20.35
CA SER A 56 8.15 14.77 18.93
C SER A 56 8.81 13.54 18.31
N SER A 57 8.67 13.40 17.00
CA SER A 57 9.43 12.47 16.18
C SER A 57 9.85 13.11 14.86
N THR A 58 10.89 12.56 14.24
CA THR A 58 11.32 12.98 12.90
C THR A 58 11.81 11.78 12.11
N ASP A 59 11.31 11.64 10.89
CA ASP A 59 11.79 10.71 9.88
C ASP A 59 12.34 11.52 8.71
N ALA A 60 13.54 11.18 8.23
CA ALA A 60 14.12 11.86 7.08
C ALA A 60 14.92 10.90 6.19
N TRP A 61 14.92 11.20 4.90
CA TRP A 61 15.60 10.43 3.86
C TRP A 61 16.28 11.38 2.88
N LEU A 62 17.57 11.12 2.63
CA LEU A 62 18.33 11.80 1.59
C LEU A 62 18.75 10.79 0.52
N PHE A 63 18.21 10.96 -0.69
CA PHE A 63 18.58 10.19 -1.87
C PHE A 63 19.57 10.96 -2.71
N LEU A 64 20.59 10.26 -3.18
CA LEU A 64 21.60 10.78 -4.10
C LEU A 64 21.78 9.79 -5.24
N ASN A 65 21.75 10.28 -6.48
CA ASN A 65 21.96 9.49 -7.68
C ASN A 65 23.06 10.12 -8.53
N TYR A 66 23.93 9.30 -9.07
CA TYR A 66 24.96 9.72 -10.01
C TYR A 66 25.02 8.76 -11.19
N ASN A 67 24.91 9.30 -12.40
CA ASN A 67 24.96 8.52 -13.64
C ASN A 67 26.12 8.99 -14.50
N ILE A 68 26.96 8.06 -14.97
CA ILE A 68 28.10 8.35 -15.85
C ILE A 68 28.42 7.16 -16.74
N LYS A 69 28.52 7.36 -18.05
CA LYS A 69 28.99 6.36 -19.05
C LYS A 69 28.31 4.98 -18.89
N GLY A 70 26.98 4.97 -18.66
CA GLY A 70 26.19 3.74 -18.48
C GLY A 70 26.35 3.10 -17.09
N TYR A 71 27.07 3.70 -16.16
CA TYR A 71 26.99 3.38 -14.74
C TYR A 71 25.94 4.24 -14.05
N SER A 72 25.23 3.66 -13.10
CA SER A 72 24.30 4.37 -12.21
C SER A 72 24.61 3.97 -10.76
N PHE A 73 24.81 4.97 -9.92
CA PHE A 73 25.04 4.82 -8.50
C PHE A 73 23.92 5.51 -7.74
N SER A 74 23.34 4.82 -6.75
CA SER A 74 22.30 5.37 -5.89
C SER A 74 22.65 5.13 -4.42
N LEU A 75 22.47 6.16 -3.61
CA LEU A 75 22.63 6.10 -2.16
C LEU A 75 21.40 6.70 -1.49
N ARG A 76 20.99 6.14 -0.35
CA ARG A 76 19.99 6.72 0.53
C ARG A 76 20.50 6.70 1.97
N TYR A 77 20.51 7.86 2.59
CA TYR A 77 20.77 8.02 4.01
C TYR A 77 19.44 8.20 4.73
N ASP A 78 19.16 7.34 5.71
CA ASP A 78 17.93 7.32 6.50
C ASP A 78 18.24 7.83 7.91
N MET A 79 17.34 8.66 8.47
CA MET A 79 17.43 9.18 9.83
C MET A 79 16.07 9.06 10.52
N PHE A 80 16.06 8.40 11.68
CA PHE A 80 14.91 8.21 12.53
C PHE A 80 15.21 8.74 13.92
N ASN A 81 14.35 9.62 14.42
CA ASN A 81 14.45 10.17 15.77
C ASN A 81 13.10 10.07 16.46
N ASN A 82 13.02 9.29 17.54
CA ASN A 82 11.79 8.95 18.25
C ASN A 82 10.64 8.49 17.33
N SER A 83 11.00 7.78 16.26
CA SER A 83 10.07 7.44 15.19
C SER A 83 9.12 6.29 15.58
N PRO A 84 7.80 6.46 15.51
CA PRO A 84 6.84 5.36 15.62
C PRO A 84 6.55 4.70 14.26
N LEU A 85 7.27 5.07 13.20
CA LEU A 85 6.97 4.66 11.82
C LEU A 85 7.05 3.14 11.64
N LEU A 86 8.04 2.48 12.24
CA LEU A 86 8.24 1.03 12.10
C LEU A 86 7.34 0.22 13.03
N ASN A 87 7.04 0.77 14.22
CA ASN A 87 6.09 0.21 15.17
C ASN A 87 5.37 1.35 15.89
N PRO A 88 4.06 1.55 15.66
CA PRO A 88 3.32 2.65 16.28
C PRO A 88 3.24 2.62 17.82
N GLN A 89 3.56 1.50 18.46
CA GLN A 89 3.52 1.36 19.92
C GLN A 89 4.86 1.70 20.59
N THR A 90 5.94 1.77 19.83
CA THR A 90 7.30 2.01 20.35
C THR A 90 8.01 3.09 19.54
N VAL A 91 9.13 3.60 20.07
CA VAL A 91 9.95 4.55 19.33
C VAL A 91 11.23 3.90 18.84
N TYR A 92 11.70 4.39 17.69
CA TYR A 92 12.90 3.93 17.04
C TYR A 92 13.85 5.11 16.80
N ASN A 93 15.12 4.96 17.23
CA ASN A 93 16.16 5.97 17.08
C ASN A 93 17.36 5.33 16.38
N LYS A 94 17.59 5.68 15.12
CA LYS A 94 18.77 5.23 14.37
C LYS A 94 18.95 6.06 13.12
N GLN A 95 20.18 6.12 12.64
CA GLN A 95 20.50 6.72 11.34
C GLN A 95 21.59 5.90 10.65
N GLY A 96 21.64 5.97 9.32
CA GLY A 96 22.66 5.27 8.54
C GLY A 96 22.31 5.12 7.08
N LEU A 97 23.17 4.37 6.38
CA LEU A 97 22.99 4.06 4.96
C LEU A 97 21.85 3.05 4.79
N GLY A 98 20.66 3.54 4.41
CA GLY A 98 19.45 2.73 4.26
C GLY A 98 19.33 2.03 2.92
N PHE A 99 20.06 2.48 1.89
CA PHE A 99 20.07 1.90 0.56
C PHE A 99 21.34 2.29 -0.19
N TRP A 100 21.92 1.36 -0.94
CA TRP A 100 22.97 1.63 -1.91
C TRP A 100 22.80 0.70 -3.11
N GLN A 101 23.10 1.20 -4.30
CA GLN A 101 23.04 0.42 -5.53
C GLN A 101 24.11 0.90 -6.50
N ALA A 102 24.73 -0.05 -7.19
CA ALA A 102 25.54 0.20 -8.36
C ALA A 102 24.99 -0.62 -9.53
N SER A 103 24.79 -0.02 -10.67
CA SER A 103 24.38 -0.74 -11.87
C SER A 103 25.18 -0.31 -13.11
N LYS A 104 25.27 -1.22 -14.08
CA LYS A 104 25.93 -1.00 -15.37
C LYS A 104 25.08 -1.52 -16.51
N ASP A 105 24.88 -0.68 -17.50
CA ASP A 105 24.28 -1.07 -18.77
C ASP A 105 25.37 -1.39 -19.81
N ILE A 106 25.28 -2.58 -20.42
CA ILE A 106 26.20 -3.10 -21.46
C ILE A 106 25.33 -3.61 -22.61
N GLY A 107 25.02 -2.75 -23.55
CA GLY A 107 24.09 -3.09 -24.64
C GLY A 107 22.73 -3.55 -24.11
N ASN A 108 22.38 -4.81 -24.33
CA ASN A 108 21.11 -5.40 -23.92
C ASN A 108 21.13 -5.96 -22.47
N LEU A 109 22.27 -5.89 -21.79
CA LEU A 109 22.50 -6.42 -20.47
C LEU A 109 22.54 -5.29 -19.44
N ASN A 110 21.80 -5.42 -18.34
CA ASN A 110 21.91 -4.59 -17.14
C ASN A 110 22.35 -5.46 -15.97
N LEU A 111 23.44 -5.08 -15.34
CA LEU A 111 23.98 -5.70 -14.11
C LEU A 111 23.77 -4.76 -12.95
N THR A 112 23.25 -5.26 -11.83
CA THR A 112 23.02 -4.48 -10.61
C THR A 112 23.60 -5.22 -9.42
N ALA A 113 24.30 -4.48 -8.55
CA ALA A 113 24.77 -4.94 -7.24
C ALA A 113 24.30 -3.98 -6.14
N GLY A 114 24.06 -4.50 -4.94
CA GLY A 114 23.52 -3.76 -3.81
C GLY A 114 22.01 -3.97 -3.66
N TYR A 115 21.30 -2.97 -3.14
CA TYR A 115 19.87 -3.05 -2.98
C TYR A 115 19.13 -2.79 -4.29
N PHE A 116 18.06 -3.52 -4.55
CA PHE A 116 17.21 -3.27 -5.71
C PHE A 116 15.75 -3.60 -5.43
N TYR A 117 14.88 -2.96 -6.20
CA TYR A 117 13.45 -3.23 -6.29
C TYR A 117 13.16 -3.87 -7.65
N ASP A 118 12.33 -4.91 -7.66
CA ASP A 118 11.85 -5.58 -8.88
C ASP A 118 10.59 -6.39 -8.60
N GLN A 119 9.92 -6.87 -9.65
CA GLN A 119 8.78 -7.77 -9.53
C GLN A 119 8.70 -8.73 -10.72
N PHE A 120 8.00 -9.87 -10.52
CA PHE A 120 7.69 -10.86 -11.53
C PHE A 120 6.17 -10.94 -11.73
N GLY A 121 5.70 -10.92 -12.99
CA GLY A 121 4.29 -10.90 -13.31
C GLY A 121 3.55 -9.74 -12.61
N SER A 122 2.47 -10.05 -11.91
CA SER A 122 1.72 -9.10 -11.08
C SER A 122 2.38 -8.83 -9.71
N GLY A 123 3.44 -9.56 -9.36
CA GLY A 123 4.15 -9.45 -8.08
C GLY A 123 3.75 -10.48 -7.03
N MET A 124 2.86 -11.41 -7.34
CA MET A 124 2.30 -12.34 -6.34
C MET A 124 3.34 -13.31 -5.78
N ILE A 125 4.26 -13.83 -6.60
CA ILE A 125 5.37 -14.67 -6.10
C ILE A 125 6.61 -13.86 -5.71
N PHE A 126 6.80 -12.67 -6.30
CA PHE A 126 7.93 -11.80 -6.00
C PHE A 126 7.62 -10.33 -6.32
N ARG A 127 7.72 -9.49 -5.31
CA ARG A 127 7.70 -8.04 -5.44
C ARG A 127 8.53 -7.40 -4.32
N ALA A 128 9.69 -6.90 -4.68
CA ALA A 128 10.51 -6.05 -3.83
C ALA A 128 10.13 -4.58 -4.10
N TYR A 129 9.68 -3.87 -3.07
CA TYR A 129 9.21 -2.49 -3.17
C TYR A 129 9.36 -1.78 -1.82
N GLU A 130 9.20 -0.46 -1.81
CA GLU A 130 9.16 0.36 -0.61
C GLU A 130 7.78 1.04 -0.49
N GLU A 131 7.21 1.01 0.72
CA GLU A 131 6.10 1.87 1.11
C GLU A 131 6.54 2.70 2.33
N ARG A 132 7.16 3.83 2.04
CA ARG A 132 7.91 4.63 3.02
C ARG A 132 7.04 5.16 4.15
N LEU A 133 5.81 5.59 3.84
CA LEU A 133 4.88 6.13 4.83
C LEU A 133 4.34 5.07 5.80
N LEU A 134 4.44 3.79 5.42
CA LEU A 134 4.14 2.65 6.30
C LEU A 134 5.41 2.03 6.92
N GLY A 135 6.59 2.59 6.66
CA GLY A 135 7.87 2.06 7.17
C GLY A 135 8.31 0.74 6.56
N LEU A 136 7.69 0.30 5.45
CA LEU A 136 7.99 -0.96 4.79
C LEU A 136 9.03 -0.78 3.70
N ASP A 137 10.06 -1.65 3.69
CA ASP A 137 11.14 -1.63 2.71
C ASP A 137 11.61 -3.07 2.42
N TYR A 138 11.07 -3.68 1.37
CA TYR A 138 11.35 -5.06 0.95
C TYR A 138 12.47 -5.14 -0.11
N ALA A 139 13.40 -4.18 -0.13
CA ALA A 139 14.55 -4.22 -1.04
C ALA A 139 15.32 -5.54 -0.89
N ILE A 140 15.79 -6.08 -2.00
CA ILE A 140 16.73 -7.21 -2.00
C ILE A 140 18.14 -6.66 -2.05
N GLN A 141 18.99 -7.04 -1.09
CA GLN A 141 20.43 -6.81 -1.15
C GLN A 141 21.10 -8.01 -1.80
N GLY A 142 21.72 -7.81 -2.94
CA GLY A 142 22.32 -8.89 -3.71
C GLY A 142 22.77 -8.47 -5.10
N VAL A 143 22.62 -9.38 -6.04
CA VAL A 143 22.96 -9.18 -7.45
C VAL A 143 21.74 -9.46 -8.32
N ARG A 144 21.58 -8.66 -9.38
CA ARG A 144 20.51 -8.82 -10.36
C ARG A 144 21.08 -8.65 -11.76
N VAL A 145 20.60 -9.50 -12.68
CA VAL A 145 20.88 -9.47 -14.11
C VAL A 145 19.57 -9.30 -14.86
N LYS A 146 19.52 -8.33 -15.78
CA LYS A 146 18.43 -8.17 -16.75
C LYS A 146 19.02 -8.26 -18.15
N TYR A 147 18.38 -9.02 -19.03
CA TYR A 147 18.78 -9.15 -20.43
C TYR A 147 17.56 -9.01 -21.33
N ASN A 148 17.61 -8.05 -22.23
CA ASN A 148 16.54 -7.78 -23.19
C ASN A 148 17.05 -8.03 -24.61
N TYR A 149 16.45 -8.97 -25.32
CA TYR A 149 16.80 -9.25 -26.70
C TYR A 149 15.55 -9.40 -27.57
N LYS A 150 15.35 -8.46 -28.48
CA LYS A 150 14.15 -8.40 -29.33
C LYS A 150 12.86 -8.46 -28.48
N ASN A 151 12.12 -9.57 -28.59
CA ASN A 151 10.85 -9.80 -27.90
C ASN A 151 11.00 -10.53 -26.55
N LEU A 152 12.23 -10.94 -26.20
CA LEU A 152 12.54 -11.70 -25.00
C LEU A 152 13.13 -10.79 -23.93
N ALA A 153 12.60 -10.87 -22.71
CA ALA A 153 13.15 -10.26 -21.51
C ALA A 153 13.43 -11.33 -20.46
N LEU A 154 14.64 -11.34 -19.94
CA LEU A 154 15.08 -12.23 -18.87
C LEU A 154 15.50 -11.42 -17.67
N LYS A 155 15.13 -11.90 -16.48
CA LYS A 155 15.59 -11.34 -15.20
C LYS A 155 16.01 -12.49 -14.30
N ALA A 156 17.16 -12.35 -13.65
CA ALA A 156 17.61 -13.27 -12.62
C ALA A 156 18.21 -12.49 -11.45
N PHE A 157 18.03 -12.99 -10.25
CA PHE A 157 18.65 -12.39 -9.06
C PHE A 157 18.94 -13.44 -7.99
N ALA A 158 19.88 -13.07 -7.09
CA ALA A 158 20.14 -13.75 -5.85
C ALA A 158 20.49 -12.71 -4.77
N GLY A 159 19.94 -12.86 -3.57
CA GLY A 159 20.19 -11.92 -2.48
C GLY A 159 19.38 -12.27 -1.23
N GLN A 160 19.32 -11.30 -0.33
CA GLN A 160 18.58 -11.36 0.93
C GLN A 160 17.67 -10.14 1.05
N GLN A 161 16.51 -10.30 1.65
CA GLN A 161 15.58 -9.19 1.85
C GLN A 161 16.04 -8.30 3.01
N LYS A 162 15.83 -7.01 2.89
CA LYS A 162 16.03 -6.05 3.98
C LYS A 162 15.01 -6.29 5.10
N GLY A 163 15.49 -6.27 6.35
CA GLY A 163 14.64 -6.39 7.54
C GLY A 163 13.76 -5.16 7.78
N ASN A 164 12.53 -5.38 8.26
CA ASN A 164 11.58 -4.31 8.59
C ASN A 164 11.37 -4.13 10.11
N TYR A 165 11.98 -4.96 10.94
CA TYR A 165 11.96 -4.75 12.39
C TYR A 165 12.77 -3.50 12.79
N PRO A 166 12.41 -2.82 13.88
CA PRO A 166 13.15 -1.65 14.35
C PRO A 166 14.63 -1.92 14.58
N SER A 167 14.98 -3.11 15.10
CA SER A 167 16.37 -3.54 15.32
C SER A 167 17.13 -3.79 14.01
N ASP A 168 16.42 -4.14 12.93
CA ASP A 168 17.00 -4.63 11.67
C ASP A 168 16.79 -3.68 10.49
N LYS A 169 16.38 -2.44 10.75
CA LYS A 169 16.11 -1.47 9.67
C LYS A 169 17.27 -1.31 8.68
N PHE A 170 18.52 -1.46 9.16
CA PHE A 170 19.73 -1.38 8.34
C PHE A 170 20.39 -2.75 8.11
N GLY A 171 19.78 -3.83 8.61
CA GLY A 171 20.19 -5.20 8.38
C GLY A 171 19.48 -5.86 7.21
N VAL A 172 19.73 -7.14 7.03
CA VAL A 172 19.08 -8.03 6.07
C VAL A 172 18.60 -9.28 6.79
N PHE A 173 17.55 -9.91 6.26
CA PHE A 173 17.17 -11.24 6.71
C PHE A 173 18.20 -12.26 6.22
N PRO A 174 18.60 -13.23 7.04
CA PRO A 174 19.63 -14.22 6.67
C PRO A 174 19.17 -15.18 5.57
N GLU A 175 17.87 -15.29 5.31
CA GLU A 175 17.29 -16.19 4.32
C GLU A 175 17.63 -15.75 2.89
N ALA A 176 18.21 -16.66 2.11
CA ALA A 176 18.52 -16.42 0.72
C ALA A 176 17.28 -16.51 -0.17
N ILE A 177 17.11 -15.52 -1.04
CA ILE A 177 16.05 -15.48 -2.05
C ILE A 177 16.71 -15.44 -3.43
N LYS A 178 16.25 -16.33 -4.33
CA LYS A 178 16.71 -16.40 -5.72
C LYS A 178 15.50 -16.37 -6.64
N GLY A 179 15.61 -15.70 -7.76
CA GLY A 179 14.50 -15.62 -8.71
C GLY A 179 14.96 -15.61 -10.16
N LEU A 180 14.11 -16.18 -11.01
CA LEU A 180 14.24 -16.16 -12.47
C LEU A 180 12.88 -15.80 -13.08
N ASN A 181 12.87 -14.89 -14.04
CA ASN A 181 11.69 -14.53 -14.82
C ASN A 181 12.04 -14.48 -16.30
N VAL A 182 11.14 -14.98 -17.12
CA VAL A 182 11.22 -14.97 -18.59
C VAL A 182 9.92 -14.38 -19.12
N GLU A 183 10.01 -13.37 -19.98
CA GLU A 183 8.87 -12.76 -20.67
C GLU A 183 9.10 -12.74 -22.17
N TYR A 184 8.06 -13.09 -22.93
CA TYR A 184 8.07 -13.00 -24.38
C TYR A 184 6.89 -12.14 -24.85
N ASN A 185 7.21 -11.03 -25.51
CA ASN A 185 6.24 -10.06 -26.03
C ASN A 185 6.15 -10.17 -27.55
N LYS A 186 4.93 -10.27 -28.10
CA LYS A 186 4.73 -10.34 -29.55
C LYS A 186 3.44 -9.66 -29.96
N VAL A 187 3.54 -8.95 -31.07
CA VAL A 187 2.38 -8.40 -31.78
C VAL A 187 2.07 -9.31 -32.96
N PHE A 188 0.83 -9.83 -33.01
CA PHE A 188 0.35 -10.67 -34.12
C PHE A 188 -0.62 -9.89 -35.00
N GLY A 189 -0.45 -10.02 -36.32
CA GLY A 189 -1.36 -9.47 -37.30
C GLY A 189 -1.68 -7.98 -37.09
N LYS A 190 -2.95 -7.63 -37.19
CA LYS A 190 -3.45 -6.23 -37.10
C LYS A 190 -3.70 -5.77 -35.65
N GLY A 191 -2.71 -5.94 -34.73
CA GLY A 191 -2.76 -5.32 -33.41
C GLY A 191 -3.18 -6.21 -32.26
N LEU A 192 -3.06 -7.53 -32.36
CA LEU A 192 -3.15 -8.44 -31.22
C LEU A 192 -1.81 -8.41 -30.46
N ASN A 193 -1.77 -7.68 -29.36
CA ASN A 193 -0.61 -7.62 -28.47
C ASN A 193 -0.66 -8.76 -27.47
N THR A 194 0.40 -9.55 -27.38
CA THR A 194 0.48 -10.65 -26.41
C THR A 194 1.77 -10.59 -25.63
N MET A 195 1.71 -10.95 -24.36
CA MET A 195 2.86 -11.18 -23.49
C MET A 195 2.62 -12.52 -22.77
N PHE A 196 3.61 -13.40 -22.85
CA PHE A 196 3.66 -14.64 -22.08
C PHE A 196 4.82 -14.54 -21.10
N GLY A 197 4.61 -14.92 -19.86
CA GLY A 197 5.65 -14.93 -18.86
C GLY A 197 5.60 -16.17 -17.99
N ALA A 198 6.77 -16.57 -17.50
CA ALA A 198 6.94 -17.62 -16.51
C ALA A 198 8.06 -17.23 -15.54
N SER A 199 7.88 -17.56 -14.27
CA SER A 199 8.88 -17.23 -13.26
C SER A 199 8.96 -18.29 -12.18
N THR A 200 10.09 -18.31 -11.49
CA THR A 200 10.29 -19.08 -10.27
C THR A 200 11.03 -18.26 -9.24
N VAL A 201 10.69 -18.49 -7.97
CA VAL A 201 11.37 -17.93 -6.81
C VAL A 201 11.66 -19.05 -5.82
N ASN A 202 12.87 -19.08 -5.33
CA ASN A 202 13.29 -19.95 -4.24
C ASN A 202 13.60 -19.11 -3.00
N ARG A 203 13.10 -19.51 -1.85
CA ARG A 203 13.51 -19.03 -0.55
C ARG A 203 14.18 -20.18 0.21
N ALA A 204 15.39 -19.96 0.72
CA ALA A 204 16.10 -20.92 1.55
C ALA A 204 16.24 -20.36 2.97
N LEU A 205 15.75 -21.11 3.97
CA LEU A 205 15.90 -20.77 5.39
C LEU A 205 17.36 -20.96 5.84
N ASP A 206 17.78 -20.17 6.82
CA ASP A 206 19.01 -20.43 7.55
C ASP A 206 18.81 -21.47 8.68
N GLN A 207 19.91 -21.86 9.32
CA GLN A 207 19.88 -22.88 10.38
C GLN A 207 19.15 -22.39 11.64
N ALA A 208 19.25 -21.10 11.99
CA ALA A 208 18.62 -20.56 13.20
C ALA A 208 17.11 -20.56 13.08
N ASN A 209 16.58 -20.12 11.91
CA ASN A 209 15.16 -20.19 11.61
C ASN A 209 14.64 -21.63 11.55
N MET A 210 15.42 -22.54 10.95
CA MET A 210 15.05 -23.96 10.91
C MET A 210 14.96 -24.55 12.32
N ASN A 211 15.92 -24.29 13.19
CA ASN A 211 15.90 -24.77 14.58
C ASN A 211 14.64 -24.25 15.31
N SER A 212 14.33 -22.97 15.20
CA SER A 212 13.12 -22.38 15.80
C SER A 212 11.83 -23.06 15.32
N ILE A 213 11.74 -23.34 14.02
CA ILE A 213 10.57 -24.04 13.42
C ILE A 213 10.48 -25.47 13.96
N VAL A 214 11.59 -26.20 14.04
CA VAL A 214 11.63 -27.57 14.57
C VAL A 214 11.22 -27.61 16.02
N ASP A 215 11.72 -26.68 16.84
CA ASP A 215 11.36 -26.59 18.27
C ASP A 215 9.86 -26.33 18.45
N GLU A 216 9.28 -25.44 17.65
CA GLU A 216 7.86 -25.17 17.67
C GLU A 216 7.03 -26.37 17.22
N ILE A 217 7.41 -27.06 16.14
CA ILE A 217 6.73 -28.29 15.68
C ILE A 217 6.82 -29.39 16.73
N ASN A 218 7.95 -29.52 17.41
CA ASN A 218 8.13 -30.50 18.48
C ASN A 218 7.25 -30.23 19.72
N SER A 219 6.84 -28.99 19.93
CA SER A 219 5.89 -28.63 21.00
C SER A 219 4.43 -28.96 20.66
N GLN A 220 4.12 -29.24 19.39
CA GLN A 220 2.77 -29.57 18.93
C GLN A 220 2.40 -31.05 19.24
N PRO A 221 1.11 -31.39 19.25
CA PRO A 221 0.64 -32.77 19.36
C PRO A 221 1.24 -33.67 18.26
N LEU A 222 1.60 -34.90 18.58
CA LEU A 222 2.26 -35.82 17.63
C LEU A 222 1.54 -35.98 16.29
N LYS A 223 0.21 -35.93 16.28
CA LYS A 223 -0.61 -36.09 15.07
C LYS A 223 -0.46 -34.92 14.07
N THR A 224 -0.02 -33.75 14.52
CA THR A 224 0.11 -32.53 13.72
C THR A 224 1.55 -32.21 13.34
N ARG A 225 2.51 -33.00 13.87
CA ARG A 225 3.94 -32.81 13.56
C ARG A 225 4.25 -33.19 12.12
N PHE A 226 5.18 -32.45 11.52
CA PHE A 226 5.69 -32.69 10.17
C PHE A 226 7.19 -32.38 10.09
N ILE A 227 7.84 -32.77 9.01
CA ILE A 227 9.26 -32.46 8.75
C ILE A 227 9.32 -31.19 7.93
N PRO A 228 9.85 -30.07 8.49
CA PRO A 228 9.97 -28.82 7.76
C PRO A 228 11.06 -28.89 6.68
N LYS A 229 10.93 -28.05 5.65
CA LYS A 229 11.87 -28.00 4.52
C LYS A 229 12.64 -26.68 4.54
N TYR A 230 13.96 -26.73 4.24
CA TYR A 230 14.77 -25.52 4.09
C TYR A 230 14.37 -24.68 2.90
N ASN A 231 14.01 -25.32 1.80
CA ASN A 231 13.73 -24.66 0.53
C ASN A 231 12.24 -24.68 0.22
N THR A 232 11.69 -23.51 -0.08
CA THR A 232 10.36 -23.31 -0.65
C THR A 232 10.51 -22.72 -2.03
N TYR A 233 9.78 -23.27 -2.99
CA TYR A 233 9.74 -22.78 -4.37
C TYR A 233 8.35 -22.26 -4.69
N ALA A 234 8.29 -21.09 -5.33
CA ALA A 234 7.08 -20.58 -5.95
C ALA A 234 7.28 -20.48 -7.46
N PHE A 235 6.25 -20.82 -8.21
CA PHE A 235 6.22 -20.77 -9.68
C PHE A 235 5.02 -19.97 -10.12
N ASN A 236 5.15 -19.21 -11.20
CA ASN A 236 3.99 -18.64 -11.87
C ASN A 236 4.08 -18.77 -13.39
N GLY A 237 2.88 -18.77 -14.00
CA GLY A 237 2.70 -18.58 -15.43
C GLY A 237 1.66 -17.50 -15.64
N TYR A 238 1.91 -16.57 -16.55
CA TYR A 238 0.99 -15.47 -16.81
C TYR A 238 0.92 -15.10 -18.29
N VAL A 239 -0.23 -14.55 -18.67
CA VAL A 239 -0.49 -14.08 -20.02
C VAL A 239 -1.18 -12.72 -19.98
N ARG A 240 -0.77 -11.83 -20.86
CA ARG A 240 -1.51 -10.60 -21.18
C ARG A 240 -1.87 -10.60 -22.65
N VAL A 241 -3.12 -10.33 -22.94
CA VAL A 241 -3.64 -10.24 -24.31
C VAL A 241 -4.38 -8.91 -24.45
N GLY A 242 -3.97 -8.10 -25.41
CA GLY A 242 -4.64 -6.86 -25.76
C GLY A 242 -5.04 -6.86 -27.23
N TYR A 243 -6.32 -6.67 -27.51
CA TYR A 243 -6.83 -6.54 -28.87
C TYR A 243 -7.85 -5.42 -28.96
N LYS A 244 -7.56 -4.40 -29.75
CA LYS A 244 -8.39 -3.20 -29.84
C LYS A 244 -8.69 -2.63 -28.45
N ASN A 245 -9.94 -2.70 -28.02
CA ASN A 245 -10.48 -2.12 -26.81
C ASN A 245 -10.52 -3.12 -25.62
N LEU A 246 -10.16 -4.38 -25.86
CA LEU A 246 -10.18 -5.46 -24.89
C LEU A 246 -8.77 -5.76 -24.41
N SER A 247 -8.60 -5.89 -23.09
CA SER A 247 -7.37 -6.34 -22.44
C SER A 247 -7.70 -7.41 -21.41
N TYR A 248 -7.01 -8.52 -21.50
CA TYR A 248 -7.07 -9.61 -20.55
C TYR A 248 -5.70 -9.85 -19.92
N TYR A 249 -5.67 -10.10 -18.62
CA TYR A 249 -4.52 -10.60 -17.88
C TYR A 249 -4.95 -11.80 -17.05
N GLY A 250 -4.23 -12.92 -17.18
CA GLY A 250 -4.42 -14.11 -16.38
C GLY A 250 -3.10 -14.59 -15.78
N GLU A 251 -3.11 -15.00 -14.53
CA GLU A 251 -1.94 -15.49 -13.82
C GLU A 251 -2.33 -16.66 -12.89
N TYR A 252 -1.52 -17.72 -12.94
CA TYR A 252 -1.58 -18.83 -12.01
C TYR A 252 -0.27 -18.94 -11.25
N ASN A 253 -0.36 -19.07 -9.94
CA ASN A 253 0.79 -19.20 -9.04
C ASN A 253 0.64 -20.48 -8.22
N TYR A 254 1.75 -21.19 -8.04
CA TYR A 254 1.85 -22.38 -7.20
C TYR A 254 3.07 -22.27 -6.28
N LYS A 255 2.93 -22.71 -5.04
CA LYS A 255 3.98 -22.74 -4.04
C LYS A 255 4.09 -24.17 -3.48
N THR A 256 5.32 -24.70 -3.39
CA THR A 256 5.57 -25.97 -2.72
C THR A 256 5.28 -25.88 -1.22
N SER A 257 4.99 -27.04 -0.61
CA SER A 257 4.69 -27.07 0.82
C SER A 257 5.84 -26.57 1.69
N GLU A 258 5.47 -25.79 2.70
CA GLU A 258 6.34 -25.23 3.72
C GLU A 258 5.63 -25.17 5.08
N ALA A 259 6.38 -24.92 6.15
CA ALA A 259 5.81 -24.53 7.42
C ALA A 259 5.09 -23.18 7.26
N LEU A 260 3.83 -23.10 7.65
CA LEU A 260 2.98 -21.93 7.54
C LEU A 260 2.16 -21.79 8.83
N ARG A 261 1.98 -20.56 9.34
CA ARG A 261 1.09 -20.35 10.48
C ARG A 261 -0.37 -20.56 10.08
N ASN A 262 -1.09 -21.29 10.92
CA ASN A 262 -2.54 -21.44 10.78
C ASN A 262 -3.26 -20.09 10.99
N GLN A 263 -4.58 -20.07 10.80
CA GLN A 263 -5.37 -18.83 10.75
C GLN A 263 -5.38 -18.03 12.06
N ASP A 264 -5.34 -18.70 13.21
CA ASP A 264 -5.31 -18.07 14.54
C ASP A 264 -3.88 -17.78 15.05
N GLY A 265 -2.87 -18.16 14.26
CA GLY A 265 -1.46 -17.97 14.59
C GLY A 265 -0.93 -18.93 15.67
N SER A 266 -1.73 -19.90 16.14
CA SER A 266 -1.41 -20.75 17.29
C SER A 266 -0.47 -21.91 16.97
N ALA A 267 -0.39 -22.35 15.70
CA ALA A 267 0.38 -23.52 15.30
C ALA A 267 0.96 -23.39 13.90
N LEU A 268 2.02 -24.15 13.62
CA LEU A 268 2.54 -24.36 12.29
C LEU A 268 1.85 -25.55 11.62
N ILE A 269 1.50 -25.37 10.35
CA ILE A 269 0.96 -26.41 9.46
C ILE A 269 1.89 -26.58 8.26
N ASN A 270 1.90 -27.77 7.66
CA ASN A 270 2.60 -28.01 6.41
C ASN A 270 1.62 -27.88 5.24
N SER A 271 1.77 -26.83 4.43
CA SER A 271 0.86 -26.59 3.31
C SER A 271 1.60 -26.07 2.08
N ASP A 272 1.21 -26.59 0.93
CA ASP A 272 1.41 -25.94 -0.37
C ASP A 272 0.32 -24.89 -0.58
N GLY A 273 0.40 -24.13 -1.67
CA GLY A 273 -0.58 -23.08 -1.92
C GLY A 273 -0.65 -22.69 -3.39
N ASN A 274 -1.77 -22.08 -3.75
CA ASN A 274 -1.98 -21.56 -5.11
C ASN A 274 -2.77 -20.26 -5.15
N ILE A 275 -2.58 -19.49 -6.24
CA ILE A 275 -3.37 -18.32 -6.55
C ILE A 275 -3.79 -18.38 -8.01
N ILE A 276 -5.07 -18.08 -8.25
CA ILE A 276 -5.62 -17.77 -9.57
C ILE A 276 -5.98 -16.30 -9.58
N PHE A 277 -5.49 -15.55 -10.55
CA PHE A 277 -5.81 -14.13 -10.72
C PHE A 277 -6.15 -13.81 -12.17
N ASN A 278 -7.28 -13.13 -12.39
CA ASN A 278 -7.74 -12.74 -13.71
C ASN A 278 -8.24 -11.30 -13.69
N THR A 279 -7.91 -10.55 -14.73
CA THR A 279 -8.47 -9.22 -14.99
C THR A 279 -8.90 -9.12 -16.44
N LEU A 280 -10.14 -8.66 -16.67
CA LEU A 280 -10.68 -8.38 -17.99
C LEU A 280 -11.13 -6.92 -18.03
N SER A 281 -10.55 -6.15 -18.94
CA SER A 281 -10.89 -4.74 -19.11
C SER A 281 -11.36 -4.49 -20.54
N TYR A 282 -12.47 -3.76 -20.67
CA TYR A 282 -12.95 -3.29 -21.96
C TYR A 282 -13.23 -1.79 -21.88
N SER A 283 -12.78 -1.02 -22.88
CA SER A 283 -13.06 0.41 -22.94
C SER A 283 -13.34 0.87 -24.35
N GLN A 284 -14.42 1.62 -24.51
CA GLN A 284 -14.83 2.17 -25.80
C GLN A 284 -15.13 3.66 -25.64
N ALA A 285 -14.53 4.47 -26.48
CA ALA A 285 -14.75 5.91 -26.53
C ALA A 285 -15.24 6.35 -27.93
N GLY A 286 -15.75 7.56 -28.01
CA GLY A 286 -16.13 8.19 -29.28
C GLY A 286 -17.42 7.63 -29.90
N LEU A 287 -18.33 7.11 -29.10
CA LEU A 287 -19.63 6.61 -29.54
C LEU A 287 -20.68 7.72 -29.67
N GLY A 288 -21.76 7.39 -30.40
CA GLY A 288 -22.88 8.29 -30.67
C GLY A 288 -22.59 9.32 -31.73
N LYS A 289 -23.62 10.03 -32.21
CA LYS A 289 -23.55 11.01 -33.31
C LYS A 289 -22.52 12.13 -33.04
N LYS A 290 -22.34 12.55 -31.77
CA LYS A 290 -21.39 13.59 -31.35
C LYS A 290 -20.03 13.04 -30.87
N LYS A 291 -19.80 11.72 -30.97
CA LYS A 291 -18.58 11.03 -30.48
C LYS A 291 -18.21 11.39 -29.02
N GLN A 292 -19.19 11.59 -28.16
CA GLN A 292 -19.02 12.04 -26.78
C GLN A 292 -19.25 10.95 -25.74
N THR A 293 -19.86 9.84 -26.15
CA THR A 293 -20.17 8.72 -25.27
C THR A 293 -18.98 7.79 -25.15
N SER A 294 -18.66 7.38 -23.92
CA SER A 294 -17.67 6.34 -23.64
C SER A 294 -18.15 5.45 -22.50
N TYR A 295 -17.69 4.22 -22.52
CA TYR A 295 -17.87 3.31 -21.38
C TYR A 295 -16.61 2.45 -21.19
N GLY A 296 -16.40 2.03 -19.95
CA GLY A 296 -15.38 1.12 -19.53
C GLY A 296 -15.94 0.09 -18.56
N VAL A 297 -15.47 -1.13 -18.67
CA VAL A 297 -15.78 -2.22 -17.75
C VAL A 297 -14.48 -2.86 -17.32
N ASN A 298 -14.32 -3.10 -16.02
CA ASN A 298 -13.21 -3.82 -15.45
C ASN A 298 -13.74 -4.92 -14.54
N LEU A 299 -13.38 -6.16 -14.83
CA LEU A 299 -13.76 -7.35 -14.06
C LEU A 299 -12.48 -7.97 -13.50
N GLN A 300 -12.49 -8.29 -12.21
CA GLN A 300 -11.37 -8.94 -11.55
C GLN A 300 -11.87 -10.15 -10.76
N TYR A 301 -11.06 -11.21 -10.77
CA TYR A 301 -11.27 -12.41 -9.99
C TYR A 301 -9.96 -12.86 -9.38
N LYS A 302 -9.99 -13.23 -8.10
CA LYS A 302 -8.85 -13.80 -7.38
C LYS A 302 -9.32 -14.92 -6.46
N ARG A 303 -8.60 -16.03 -6.49
CA ARG A 303 -8.73 -17.13 -5.52
C ARG A 303 -7.35 -17.43 -4.94
N ILE A 304 -7.26 -17.46 -3.62
CA ILE A 304 -6.05 -17.78 -2.87
C ILE A 304 -6.34 -19.01 -2.01
N ASP A 305 -5.43 -19.96 -2.01
CA ASP A 305 -5.47 -21.12 -1.14
C ASP A 305 -4.07 -21.32 -0.54
N HIS A 306 -3.92 -21.07 0.76
CA HIS A 306 -2.69 -21.22 1.55
C HIS A 306 -1.43 -20.62 0.88
N PHE A 307 -1.57 -19.46 0.23
CA PHE A 307 -0.45 -18.83 -0.47
C PHE A 307 -0.01 -17.53 0.22
N VAL A 308 1.03 -17.64 1.00
CA VAL A 308 1.87 -16.52 1.42
C VAL A 308 3.31 -17.00 1.41
N MET A 309 4.23 -16.17 0.92
CA MET A 309 5.65 -16.47 0.93
C MET A 309 6.37 -15.39 1.71
N ARG A 310 7.03 -15.81 2.79
CA ARG A 310 7.81 -14.94 3.67
C ARG A 310 9.25 -15.40 3.76
N THR A 311 10.14 -14.52 4.22
CA THR A 311 11.53 -14.87 4.54
C THR A 311 11.58 -16.00 5.55
N SER A 312 10.75 -15.94 6.61
CA SER A 312 10.57 -17.01 7.59
C SER A 312 9.08 -17.19 7.95
N PRO A 313 8.61 -18.39 8.28
CA PRO A 313 7.29 -18.64 8.84
C PRO A 313 7.02 -17.92 10.17
N ASN A 314 8.07 -17.54 10.89
CA ASN A 314 7.96 -16.79 12.15
C ASN A 314 7.66 -15.30 11.94
N GLU A 315 7.83 -14.79 10.72
CA GLU A 315 7.46 -13.43 10.36
C GLU A 315 5.93 -13.25 10.31
N GLN A 316 5.46 -12.14 10.87
CA GLN A 316 4.03 -11.87 11.00
C GLN A 316 3.66 -10.51 10.41
N LEU A 317 2.36 -10.25 10.25
CA LEU A 317 1.80 -9.02 9.70
C LEU A 317 2.42 -8.71 8.32
N ASN A 318 3.05 -7.55 8.17
CA ASN A 318 3.69 -7.10 6.95
C ASN A 318 5.20 -7.40 6.89
N ASN A 319 5.77 -8.16 7.86
CA ASN A 319 7.20 -8.45 7.85
C ASN A 319 7.55 -9.61 6.93
N GLY A 320 8.72 -9.53 6.32
CA GLY A 320 9.33 -10.60 5.54
C GLY A 320 8.55 -11.04 4.29
N LEU A 321 7.53 -10.29 3.83
CA LEU A 321 6.77 -10.64 2.63
C LEU A 321 7.67 -10.58 1.39
N ILE A 322 7.72 -11.69 0.63
CA ILE A 322 8.50 -11.80 -0.60
C ILE A 322 7.65 -11.40 -1.81
N GLY A 323 6.36 -11.71 -1.79
CA GLY A 323 5.40 -11.34 -2.81
C GLY A 323 4.38 -10.33 -2.29
N TYR A 324 3.59 -9.78 -3.20
CA TYR A 324 2.49 -8.87 -2.90
C TYR A 324 1.19 -9.36 -3.54
N ILE A 325 0.19 -9.62 -2.73
CA ILE A 325 -1.13 -10.08 -3.19
C ILE A 325 -2.15 -8.98 -2.89
N PRO A 326 -2.62 -8.24 -3.92
CA PRO A 326 -3.54 -7.13 -3.71
C PRO A 326 -4.91 -7.60 -3.24
N SER A 327 -5.57 -6.80 -2.41
CA SER A 327 -7.01 -6.92 -2.20
C SER A 327 -7.75 -6.52 -3.48
N ILE A 328 -8.80 -7.27 -3.83
CA ILE A 328 -9.69 -6.96 -4.96
C ILE A 328 -10.92 -6.25 -4.43
N THR A 329 -10.75 -4.99 -4.09
CA THR A 329 -11.80 -4.08 -3.67
C THR A 329 -11.49 -2.68 -4.18
N ARG A 330 -12.50 -1.82 -4.25
CA ARG A 330 -12.30 -0.44 -4.66
C ARG A 330 -11.37 0.28 -3.66
N GLN A 331 -10.35 0.97 -4.18
CA GLN A 331 -9.51 1.85 -3.38
C GLN A 331 -10.19 3.21 -3.28
N ASN A 332 -10.75 3.51 -2.11
CA ASN A 332 -11.45 4.76 -1.85
C ASN A 332 -10.48 5.82 -1.30
N THR A 333 -10.59 7.06 -1.78
CA THR A 333 -9.75 8.19 -1.34
C THR A 333 -10.45 9.06 -0.28
N TYR A 334 -11.76 8.95 -0.15
CA TYR A 334 -12.55 9.67 0.85
C TYR A 334 -12.42 9.00 2.22
N ARG A 335 -12.23 9.79 3.26
CA ARG A 335 -11.86 9.31 4.60
C ARG A 335 -12.82 8.28 5.18
N LEU A 336 -14.12 8.53 5.11
CA LEU A 336 -15.13 7.63 5.66
C LEU A 336 -15.40 6.42 4.75
N LEU A 337 -15.27 6.57 3.43
CA LEU A 337 -15.38 5.46 2.51
C LEU A 337 -14.20 4.49 2.59
N ALA A 338 -13.03 4.97 3.04
CA ALA A 338 -11.82 4.18 3.23
C ALA A 338 -11.68 3.62 4.66
N ARG A 339 -12.71 3.74 5.52
CA ARG A 339 -12.62 3.30 6.91
C ARG A 339 -12.57 1.78 7.07
N TYR A 340 -13.30 1.05 6.24
CA TYR A 340 -13.42 -0.41 6.31
C TYR A 340 -12.89 -1.02 5.01
N ASN A 341 -11.61 -1.37 4.99
CA ASN A 341 -10.95 -1.95 3.81
C ASN A 341 -10.71 -3.44 4.02
N ALA A 342 -11.15 -4.26 3.07
CA ALA A 342 -10.87 -5.68 3.08
C ALA A 342 -9.38 -5.95 2.85
N VAL A 343 -8.73 -6.60 3.81
CA VAL A 343 -7.33 -7.05 3.73
C VAL A 343 -7.30 -8.45 3.14
N THR A 344 -6.37 -8.72 2.23
CA THR A 344 -6.19 -10.05 1.62
C THR A 344 -6.01 -11.14 2.67
N GLN A 345 -6.76 -12.24 2.54
CA GLN A 345 -6.69 -13.41 3.40
C GLN A 345 -5.83 -14.50 2.75
N PHE A 346 -4.57 -14.60 3.17
CA PHE A 346 -3.57 -15.46 2.54
C PHE A 346 -3.85 -16.96 2.63
N LEU A 347 -4.60 -17.40 3.64
CA LEU A 347 -4.88 -18.82 3.88
C LEU A 347 -6.12 -19.33 3.17
N GLY A 348 -7.00 -18.44 2.71
CA GLY A 348 -8.17 -18.84 1.96
C GLY A 348 -9.10 -17.68 1.65
N GLU A 349 -9.11 -17.25 0.38
CA GLU A 349 -9.94 -16.16 -0.10
C GLU A 349 -10.40 -16.40 -1.53
N GLU A 350 -11.66 -16.09 -1.79
CA GLU A 350 -12.20 -15.91 -3.12
C GLU A 350 -12.81 -14.53 -3.23
N SER A 351 -12.37 -13.75 -4.21
CA SER A 351 -12.80 -12.36 -4.37
C SER A 351 -13.09 -12.01 -5.82
N MET A 352 -14.14 -11.20 -6.00
CA MET A 352 -14.61 -10.70 -7.29
C MET A 352 -14.86 -9.20 -7.20
N GLN A 353 -14.53 -8.48 -8.27
CA GLN A 353 -14.87 -7.08 -8.45
C GLN A 353 -15.34 -6.81 -9.86
N ALA A 354 -16.38 -6.00 -9.99
CA ALA A 354 -16.83 -5.45 -11.25
C ALA A 354 -16.97 -3.93 -11.11
N GLU A 355 -16.26 -3.18 -11.96
CA GLU A 355 -16.40 -1.74 -12.05
C GLU A 355 -16.86 -1.35 -13.46
N VAL A 356 -17.88 -0.50 -13.53
CA VAL A 356 -18.44 0.02 -14.78
C VAL A 356 -18.43 1.54 -14.74
N MET A 357 -17.83 2.16 -15.75
CA MET A 357 -17.81 3.61 -15.94
C MET A 357 -18.55 3.95 -17.22
N VAL A 358 -19.51 4.88 -17.15
CA VAL A 358 -20.29 5.33 -18.32
C VAL A 358 -20.24 6.85 -18.38
N THR A 359 -19.79 7.37 -19.52
CA THR A 359 -19.83 8.82 -19.83
C THR A 359 -20.80 9.03 -20.99
N PRO A 360 -22.10 9.27 -20.73
CA PRO A 360 -23.12 9.43 -21.80
C PRO A 360 -22.88 10.66 -22.65
N LYS A 361 -22.37 11.73 -22.02
CA LYS A 361 -22.00 12.98 -22.68
C LYS A 361 -20.79 13.59 -21.99
N ARG A 362 -20.05 14.41 -22.72
CA ARG A 362 -18.86 15.10 -22.17
C ARG A 362 -19.21 15.86 -20.88
N GLY A 363 -18.44 15.58 -19.83
CA GLY A 363 -18.59 16.22 -18.52
C GLY A 363 -19.52 15.50 -17.54
N THR A 364 -20.19 14.41 -17.93
CA THR A 364 -20.98 13.57 -17.01
C THR A 364 -20.46 12.15 -17.04
N THR A 365 -20.04 11.63 -15.90
CA THR A 365 -19.56 10.25 -15.74
C THR A 365 -20.28 9.59 -14.58
N PHE A 366 -20.79 8.40 -14.81
CA PHE A 366 -21.32 7.49 -13.79
C PHE A 366 -20.29 6.40 -13.54
N THR A 367 -20.07 6.05 -12.28
CA THR A 367 -19.22 4.94 -11.86
C THR A 367 -20.01 4.03 -10.94
N PHE A 368 -19.99 2.74 -11.23
CA PHE A 368 -20.60 1.70 -10.39
C PHE A 368 -19.53 0.67 -10.08
N ASN A 369 -19.47 0.23 -8.81
CA ASN A 369 -18.58 -0.86 -8.41
C ASN A 369 -19.34 -1.83 -7.51
N VAL A 370 -19.06 -3.11 -7.71
CA VAL A 370 -19.47 -4.20 -6.82
C VAL A 370 -18.25 -5.04 -6.52
N SER A 371 -17.96 -5.23 -5.24
CA SER A 371 -16.89 -6.10 -4.76
C SER A 371 -17.45 -7.13 -3.78
N ASN A 372 -16.94 -8.35 -3.83
CA ASN A 372 -17.31 -9.43 -2.91
C ASN A 372 -16.07 -10.23 -2.52
N VAL A 373 -15.94 -10.56 -1.24
CA VAL A 373 -14.85 -11.38 -0.68
C VAL A 373 -15.44 -12.42 0.25
N ASN A 374 -15.11 -13.69 -0.01
CA ASN A 374 -15.48 -14.82 0.83
C ASN A 374 -14.22 -15.56 1.29
N SER A 375 -14.25 -16.19 2.46
CA SER A 375 -13.23 -17.17 2.83
C SER A 375 -13.45 -18.47 2.06
N LEU A 376 -12.37 -19.18 1.77
CA LEU A 376 -12.50 -20.55 1.29
C LEU A 376 -12.89 -21.48 2.44
N LYS A 377 -13.54 -22.59 2.10
CA LYS A 377 -13.75 -23.72 3.01
C LYS A 377 -12.38 -24.35 3.28
N SER A 378 -11.90 -24.28 4.50
CA SER A 378 -10.64 -24.91 4.90
C SER A 378 -10.88 -26.31 5.45
N ASN A 379 -10.14 -27.29 4.95
CA ASN A 379 -10.08 -28.63 5.52
C ASN A 379 -9.18 -28.59 6.77
N GLY A 380 -9.74 -28.33 7.92
CA GLY A 380 -9.00 -28.32 9.19
C GLY A 380 -9.25 -27.10 10.09
N ASP A 381 -9.88 -26.05 9.58
CA ASP A 381 -10.33 -24.95 10.43
C ASP A 381 -11.60 -25.33 11.20
N SER A 382 -11.63 -24.99 12.48
CA SER A 382 -12.81 -25.05 13.36
C SER A 382 -14.03 -24.25 12.85
N LEU A 383 -13.86 -23.48 11.77
CA LEU A 383 -14.88 -22.63 11.13
C LEU A 383 -15.60 -23.28 9.92
N GLY A 384 -15.31 -24.50 9.58
CA GLY A 384 -16.05 -25.49 8.77
C GLY A 384 -16.75 -25.09 7.47
N ASN A 385 -17.20 -23.86 7.25
CA ASN A 385 -17.92 -23.40 6.06
C ASN A 385 -17.30 -22.13 5.49
N ALA A 386 -17.39 -21.97 4.16
CA ALA A 386 -17.06 -20.71 3.52
C ALA A 386 -17.91 -19.56 4.11
N LYS A 387 -17.25 -18.49 4.52
CA LYS A 387 -17.89 -17.37 5.20
C LYS A 387 -17.81 -16.12 4.33
N HIS A 388 -18.89 -15.36 4.28
CA HIS A 388 -18.91 -14.04 3.67
C HIS A 388 -18.09 -13.06 4.54
N LEU A 389 -17.09 -12.40 3.96
CA LEU A 389 -16.18 -11.52 4.69
C LEU A 389 -16.42 -10.05 4.34
N PHE A 390 -16.69 -9.73 3.08
CA PHE A 390 -16.84 -8.36 2.62
C PHE A 390 -17.74 -8.27 1.40
N SER A 391 -18.56 -7.25 1.37
CA SER A 391 -19.18 -6.77 0.14
C SER A 391 -19.22 -5.25 0.10
N GLU A 392 -19.09 -4.70 -1.11
CA GLU A 392 -19.19 -3.28 -1.38
C GLU A 392 -20.09 -3.07 -2.60
N TYR A 393 -21.04 -2.14 -2.45
CA TYR A 393 -21.82 -1.58 -3.53
C TYR A 393 -21.56 -0.08 -3.57
N TYR A 394 -21.07 0.40 -4.68
CA TYR A 394 -20.70 1.80 -4.87
C TYR A 394 -21.34 2.37 -6.12
N ALA A 395 -21.88 3.58 -6.00
CA ALA A 395 -22.40 4.35 -7.13
C ALA A 395 -21.98 5.81 -6.99
N GLU A 396 -21.50 6.41 -8.08
CA GLU A 396 -21.07 7.81 -8.16
C GLU A 396 -21.53 8.43 -9.47
N VAL A 397 -21.97 9.67 -9.40
CA VAL A 397 -22.10 10.56 -10.56
C VAL A 397 -21.20 11.77 -10.41
N GLN A 398 -20.37 12.02 -11.41
CA GLN A 398 -19.59 13.23 -11.54
C GLN A 398 -20.14 14.05 -12.70
N HIS A 399 -20.50 15.32 -12.44
CA HIS A 399 -21.02 16.23 -13.45
C HIS A 399 -20.29 17.56 -13.47
N LYS A 400 -19.84 17.96 -14.65
CA LYS A 400 -19.31 19.30 -14.90
C LYS A 400 -20.44 20.20 -15.36
N VAL A 401 -21.01 20.96 -14.40
CA VAL A 401 -22.16 21.86 -14.65
C VAL A 401 -21.78 22.94 -15.67
N ASN A 402 -20.58 23.54 -15.49
CA ASN A 402 -20.02 24.50 -16.42
C ASN A 402 -18.48 24.49 -16.33
N LYS A 403 -17.79 25.45 -16.97
CA LYS A 403 -16.31 25.51 -16.96
C LYS A 403 -15.72 25.75 -15.57
N ASN A 404 -16.51 26.28 -14.65
CA ASN A 404 -16.07 26.65 -13.30
C ASN A 404 -16.55 25.69 -12.21
N LEU A 405 -17.68 25.00 -12.42
CA LEU A 405 -18.36 24.19 -11.40
C LEU A 405 -18.38 22.71 -11.80
N LYS A 406 -17.84 21.86 -10.92
CA LYS A 406 -17.88 20.41 -10.98
C LYS A 406 -18.50 19.89 -9.69
N VAL A 407 -19.45 18.97 -9.80
CA VAL A 407 -20.15 18.33 -8.68
C VAL A 407 -19.97 16.82 -8.81
N LYS A 408 -19.75 16.17 -7.69
CA LYS A 408 -19.71 14.73 -7.56
C LYS A 408 -20.63 14.33 -6.41
N LEU A 409 -21.48 13.35 -6.63
CA LEU A 409 -22.36 12.75 -5.64
C LEU A 409 -22.20 11.24 -5.70
N GLY A 410 -22.26 10.57 -4.58
CA GLY A 410 -22.20 9.12 -4.57
C GLY A 410 -22.63 8.52 -3.24
N ILE A 411 -22.68 7.20 -3.24
CA ILE A 411 -23.06 6.40 -2.10
C ILE A 411 -22.26 5.09 -2.12
N GLN A 412 -21.84 4.65 -0.95
CA GLN A 412 -21.24 3.34 -0.70
C GLN A 412 -22.08 2.60 0.33
N SER A 413 -22.30 1.30 0.11
CA SER A 413 -22.85 0.37 1.10
C SER A 413 -21.88 -0.77 1.27
N ILE A 414 -21.52 -1.12 2.51
CA ILE A 414 -20.58 -2.19 2.83
C ILE A 414 -21.17 -3.17 3.84
N PHE A 415 -20.68 -4.41 3.72
CA PHE A 415 -20.61 -5.40 4.78
C PHE A 415 -19.14 -5.73 5.04
N TYR A 416 -18.72 -5.80 6.32
CA TYR A 416 -17.33 -5.99 6.71
C TYR A 416 -17.23 -6.87 7.95
N ASP A 417 -16.57 -8.04 7.85
CA ASP A 417 -16.29 -8.94 8.97
C ASP A 417 -15.10 -8.39 9.78
N GLN A 418 -15.41 -7.59 10.81
CA GLN A 418 -14.40 -6.94 11.64
C GLN A 418 -13.54 -7.95 12.40
N SER A 419 -14.11 -9.08 12.81
CA SER A 419 -13.37 -10.11 13.54
C SER A 419 -12.27 -10.74 12.69
N ARG A 420 -12.52 -10.90 11.38
CA ARG A 420 -11.56 -11.49 10.45
C ARG A 420 -10.47 -10.51 10.02
N PHE A 421 -10.86 -9.30 9.62
CA PHE A 421 -9.92 -8.32 9.07
C PHE A 421 -9.10 -7.59 10.13
N GLU A 422 -9.64 -7.41 11.34
CA GLU A 422 -8.97 -6.71 12.43
C GLU A 422 -8.48 -7.66 13.54
N GLN A 423 -8.65 -8.98 13.36
CA GLN A 423 -8.28 -10.03 14.33
C GLN A 423 -8.89 -9.82 15.73
N LYS A 424 -10.04 -9.18 15.79
CA LYS A 424 -10.78 -8.98 17.04
C LYS A 424 -11.57 -10.23 17.41
N VAL A 425 -11.55 -10.59 18.68
CA VAL A 425 -12.32 -11.74 19.19
C VAL A 425 -13.82 -11.44 19.00
N ARG A 426 -14.52 -12.34 18.34
CA ARG A 426 -15.97 -12.20 18.12
C ARG A 426 -16.71 -12.48 19.41
N ASP A 427 -17.22 -11.44 20.02
CA ASP A 427 -18.11 -11.48 21.18
C ASP A 427 -19.36 -10.63 20.92
N SER A 428 -20.16 -10.38 21.97
CA SER A 428 -21.33 -9.50 21.88
C SER A 428 -21.01 -8.05 21.51
N THR A 429 -19.74 -7.66 21.55
CA THR A 429 -19.25 -6.30 21.31
C THR A 429 -18.76 -6.10 19.87
N TYR A 430 -18.27 -7.16 19.22
CA TYR A 430 -17.74 -7.13 17.86
C TYR A 430 -18.68 -7.86 16.91
N HIS A 431 -19.44 -7.10 16.17
CA HIS A 431 -20.33 -7.57 15.14
C HIS A 431 -19.78 -7.28 13.75
N ASP A 432 -20.32 -7.98 12.74
CA ASP A 432 -20.09 -7.60 11.36
C ASP A 432 -20.59 -6.18 11.15
N VAL A 433 -19.73 -5.32 10.56
CA VAL A 433 -20.09 -3.92 10.30
C VAL A 433 -20.92 -3.85 9.04
N LYS A 434 -22.06 -3.18 9.14
CA LYS A 434 -22.89 -2.78 8.00
C LYS A 434 -22.95 -1.26 7.99
N ALA A 435 -22.48 -0.63 6.93
CA ALA A 435 -22.44 0.82 6.84
C ALA A 435 -22.94 1.30 5.48
N ILE A 436 -23.57 2.48 5.50
CA ILE A 436 -23.98 3.22 4.31
C ILE A 436 -23.32 4.60 4.40
N THR A 437 -22.66 5.00 3.30
CA THR A 437 -21.88 6.26 3.29
C THR A 437 -22.22 7.08 2.05
N PRO A 438 -23.26 7.95 2.07
CA PRO A 438 -23.44 8.98 1.06
C PRO A 438 -22.31 10.03 1.17
N PHE A 439 -21.92 10.60 0.02
CA PHE A 439 -20.92 11.65 -0.05
C PHE A 439 -21.17 12.63 -1.18
N MET A 440 -20.61 13.84 -1.02
CA MET A 440 -20.67 14.90 -2.01
C MET A 440 -19.33 15.63 -2.08
N GLU A 441 -18.91 15.99 -3.28
CA GLU A 441 -17.79 16.89 -3.54
C GLU A 441 -18.19 17.97 -4.53
N ILE A 442 -17.89 19.22 -4.21
CA ILE A 442 -18.07 20.37 -5.08
C ILE A 442 -16.72 21.02 -5.31
N VAL A 443 -16.35 21.25 -6.56
CA VAL A 443 -15.16 22.02 -6.93
C VAL A 443 -15.62 23.23 -7.73
N TYR A 444 -15.31 24.43 -7.22
CA TYR A 444 -15.64 25.69 -7.83
C TYR A 444 -14.39 26.52 -8.13
N LYS A 445 -14.19 26.88 -9.39
CA LYS A 445 -13.10 27.76 -9.84
C LYS A 445 -13.56 29.21 -9.76
N LEU A 446 -13.06 29.96 -8.79
CA LEU A 446 -13.30 31.40 -8.66
C LEU A 446 -12.68 32.17 -9.82
N ASN A 447 -11.45 31.80 -10.19
CA ASN A 447 -10.72 32.36 -11.34
C ASN A 447 -9.68 31.36 -11.85
N LYS A 448 -8.75 31.79 -12.73
CA LYS A 448 -7.72 30.92 -13.31
C LYS A 448 -6.72 30.37 -12.28
N LYS A 449 -6.54 31.07 -11.15
CA LYS A 449 -5.56 30.71 -10.10
C LYS A 449 -6.21 30.15 -8.83
N THR A 450 -7.48 30.46 -8.59
CA THR A 450 -8.14 30.15 -7.32
C THR A 450 -9.27 29.19 -7.51
N SER A 451 -9.28 28.10 -6.74
CA SER A 451 -10.38 27.14 -6.66
C SER A 451 -10.72 26.77 -5.22
N LEU A 452 -11.99 26.56 -4.98
CA LEU A 452 -12.54 26.03 -3.73
C LEU A 452 -12.99 24.59 -3.97
N ARG A 453 -12.72 23.72 -3.02
CA ARG A 453 -13.25 22.36 -2.95
C ARG A 453 -13.97 22.22 -1.61
N PHE A 454 -15.19 21.75 -1.67
CA PHE A 454 -15.99 21.37 -0.51
C PHE A 454 -16.33 19.88 -0.61
N GLU A 455 -16.13 19.15 0.48
CA GLU A 455 -16.41 17.72 0.56
C GLU A 455 -17.17 17.43 1.84
N THR A 456 -18.21 16.59 1.73
CA THR A 456 -18.92 16.05 2.88
C THR A 456 -19.21 14.58 2.69
N GLN A 457 -19.15 13.83 3.79
CA GLN A 457 -19.43 12.39 3.88
C GLN A 457 -20.19 12.13 5.16
N TYR A 458 -21.12 11.18 5.12
CA TYR A 458 -21.80 10.69 6.31
C TYR A 458 -21.80 9.18 6.32
N LEU A 459 -21.13 8.57 7.28
CA LEU A 459 -21.09 7.12 7.50
C LEU A 459 -22.10 6.77 8.57
N GLU A 460 -23.12 6.02 8.18
CA GLU A 460 -24.14 5.48 9.09
C GLU A 460 -23.83 4.03 9.40
N THR A 461 -23.67 3.71 10.67
CA THR A 461 -23.54 2.33 11.19
C THR A 461 -23.96 2.26 12.65
N LYS A 462 -24.45 1.07 13.06
CA LYS A 462 -24.76 0.74 14.46
C LYS A 462 -23.64 -0.05 15.15
N GLN A 463 -22.56 -0.35 14.44
CA GLN A 463 -21.45 -1.18 14.91
C GLN A 463 -20.18 -0.36 15.03
N ASP A 464 -19.09 -0.98 15.53
CA ASP A 464 -17.78 -0.39 15.77
C ASP A 464 -17.88 0.89 16.62
N LEU A 465 -17.31 1.99 16.18
CA LEU A 465 -17.35 3.27 16.88
C LEU A 465 -18.62 4.09 16.60
N GLY A 466 -19.57 3.56 15.81
CA GLY A 466 -20.81 4.24 15.43
C GLY A 466 -20.66 5.16 14.22
N SER A 467 -21.63 6.09 14.08
CA SER A 467 -21.78 6.92 12.90
C SER A 467 -20.87 8.15 12.92
N PHE A 468 -20.40 8.54 11.73
CA PHE A 468 -19.49 9.69 11.56
C PHE A 468 -19.97 10.62 10.45
N MET A 469 -19.73 11.89 10.64
CA MET A 469 -19.81 12.92 9.59
C MET A 469 -18.44 13.53 9.37
N ASN A 470 -18.03 13.72 8.13
CA ASN A 470 -16.78 14.39 7.77
C ASN A 470 -17.07 15.54 6.80
N VAL A 471 -16.54 16.72 7.09
CA VAL A 471 -16.64 17.90 6.25
C VAL A 471 -15.25 18.49 6.05
N VAL A 472 -14.90 18.80 4.79
CA VAL A 472 -13.62 19.44 4.43
C VAL A 472 -13.86 20.59 3.48
N ALA A 473 -13.25 21.72 3.76
CA ALA A 473 -13.16 22.86 2.85
C ALA A 473 -11.70 23.12 2.50
N GLU A 474 -11.41 23.28 1.21
CA GLU A 474 -10.07 23.44 0.68
C GLU A 474 -10.03 24.63 -0.29
N LEU A 475 -9.04 25.51 -0.12
CA LEU A 475 -8.71 26.62 -0.99
C LEU A 475 -7.36 26.37 -1.65
N ASN A 476 -7.33 26.31 -2.98
CA ASN A 476 -6.11 26.24 -3.76
C ASN A 476 -5.86 27.59 -4.46
N TYR A 477 -4.68 28.14 -4.24
CA TYR A 477 -4.19 29.34 -4.93
C TYR A 477 -2.93 28.97 -5.74
N SER A 478 -3.18 28.64 -7.00
CA SER A 478 -2.16 28.15 -7.94
C SER A 478 -1.15 29.25 -8.30
N PRO A 479 0.15 28.94 -8.42
CA PRO A 479 0.70 27.59 -8.37
C PRO A 479 1.21 27.15 -6.99
N HIS A 480 1.11 27.98 -5.95
CA HIS A 480 1.92 27.82 -4.75
C HIS A 480 1.18 27.29 -3.52
N TRP A 481 -0.03 27.78 -3.25
CA TRP A 481 -0.68 27.56 -1.96
C TRP A 481 -1.87 26.61 -2.02
N SER A 482 -1.94 25.73 -1.03
CA SER A 482 -3.13 24.95 -0.71
C SER A 482 -3.40 25.04 0.79
N VAL A 483 -4.64 25.36 1.16
CA VAL A 483 -5.08 25.47 2.55
C VAL A 483 -6.36 24.68 2.71
N SER A 484 -6.46 23.82 3.73
CA SER A 484 -7.70 23.15 4.05
C SER A 484 -8.00 23.13 5.54
N ILE A 485 -9.28 23.11 5.85
CA ILE A 485 -9.81 22.87 7.19
C ILE A 485 -10.85 21.76 7.10
N GLY A 486 -10.94 20.94 8.12
CA GLY A 486 -11.91 19.86 8.18
C GLY A 486 -12.27 19.48 9.59
N ASP A 487 -13.44 18.89 9.73
CA ASP A 487 -13.90 18.28 10.97
C ASP A 487 -14.57 16.95 10.64
N MET A 488 -14.14 15.90 11.33
CA MET A 488 -14.84 14.63 11.35
C MET A 488 -15.41 14.46 12.76
N VAL A 489 -16.73 14.31 12.85
CA VAL A 489 -17.44 14.18 14.11
C VAL A 489 -18.09 12.81 14.24
N ASN A 490 -17.94 12.18 15.39
CA ASN A 490 -18.68 10.97 15.73
C ASN A 490 -20.09 11.37 16.20
N THR A 491 -21.06 11.33 15.31
CA THR A 491 -22.42 11.86 15.54
C THR A 491 -23.30 10.97 16.40
N VAL A 492 -23.09 9.67 16.33
CA VAL A 492 -23.78 8.67 17.15
C VAL A 492 -22.72 7.72 17.67
N PRO A 493 -22.04 8.07 18.79
CA PRO A 493 -20.99 7.24 19.32
C PRO A 493 -21.52 5.89 19.78
N HIS A 494 -20.83 4.84 19.37
CA HIS A 494 -21.03 3.49 19.87
C HIS A 494 -19.64 2.92 20.18
N ARG A 495 -19.26 2.88 21.45
CA ARG A 495 -17.94 2.43 21.86
C ARG A 495 -18.04 1.08 22.57
N PRO A 496 -17.55 0.00 21.95
CA PRO A 496 -17.29 -1.22 22.68
C PRO A 496 -16.25 -0.96 23.78
N SER A 497 -16.40 -1.60 24.92
CA SER A 497 -15.61 -1.46 26.17
C SER A 497 -14.07 -1.67 26.04
N PHE A 498 -13.54 -1.74 24.82
CA PHE A 498 -12.15 -2.09 24.53
C PHE A 498 -11.12 -0.98 24.75
N THR A 499 -11.52 0.25 24.82
CA THR A 499 -10.65 1.34 25.28
C THR A 499 -10.81 1.48 26.80
N GLN A 500 -10.14 0.55 27.53
CA GLN A 500 -9.91 0.63 28.98
C GLN A 500 -10.93 1.49 29.75
N GLY A 501 -12.18 0.97 29.90
CA GLY A 501 -13.11 1.46 30.91
C GLY A 501 -13.76 2.82 30.69
N VAL A 502 -13.54 3.49 29.56
CA VAL A 502 -14.20 4.75 29.24
C VAL A 502 -15.25 4.51 28.16
N ILE A 503 -16.43 4.06 28.55
CA ILE A 503 -17.63 4.19 27.72
C ILE A 503 -18.00 5.68 27.78
N SER A 504 -17.70 6.41 26.73
CA SER A 504 -18.11 7.79 26.61
C SER A 504 -19.09 7.89 25.45
N ASP A 505 -20.32 8.25 25.76
CA ASP A 505 -21.34 8.70 24.79
C ASP A 505 -21.03 10.11 24.29
N GLU A 506 -19.85 10.66 24.62
CA GLU A 506 -19.43 12.00 24.25
C GLU A 506 -19.19 12.10 22.76
N ILE A 507 -19.78 13.09 22.13
CA ILE A 507 -19.51 13.48 20.75
C ILE A 507 -18.07 13.98 20.67
N ILE A 508 -17.27 13.34 19.81
CA ILE A 508 -15.87 13.71 19.60
C ILE A 508 -15.68 14.30 18.23
N HIS A 509 -14.97 15.43 18.20
CA HIS A 509 -14.53 16.13 17.00
C HIS A 509 -13.08 15.81 16.70
N TYR A 510 -12.79 15.48 15.43
CA TYR A 510 -11.47 15.18 14.90
C TYR A 510 -11.06 16.27 13.90
N TYR A 511 -10.67 17.42 14.46
CA TYR A 511 -10.30 18.59 13.66
C TYR A 511 -9.06 18.35 12.82
N SER A 512 -9.01 18.95 11.66
CA SER A 512 -7.83 18.99 10.80
C SER A 512 -7.65 20.38 10.18
N GLY A 513 -6.42 20.84 10.12
CA GLY A 513 -6.02 22.04 9.41
C GLY A 513 -4.76 21.75 8.63
N TYR A 514 -4.63 22.23 7.40
CA TYR A 514 -3.49 22.01 6.54
C TYR A 514 -3.16 23.27 5.77
N ILE A 515 -1.87 23.56 5.65
CA ILE A 515 -1.31 24.57 4.74
C ILE A 515 -0.11 23.98 4.01
N GLY A 516 -0.12 24.07 2.69
CA GLY A 516 0.96 23.60 1.82
C GLY A 516 1.46 24.74 0.93
N TYR A 517 2.77 24.75 0.73
CA TYR A 517 3.45 25.66 -0.19
C TYR A 517 4.33 24.88 -1.16
N THR A 518 4.17 25.14 -2.46
CA THR A 518 4.94 24.51 -3.53
C THR A 518 5.72 25.58 -4.30
N SER A 519 7.03 25.35 -4.47
CA SER A 519 7.88 26.21 -5.27
C SER A 519 8.87 25.35 -6.07
N GLY A 520 8.66 25.25 -7.38
CA GLY A 520 9.44 24.35 -8.21
C GLY A 520 9.38 22.89 -7.69
N PRO A 521 10.53 22.24 -7.43
CA PRO A 521 10.56 20.87 -6.94
C PRO A 521 10.38 20.76 -5.41
N THR A 522 10.17 21.88 -4.70
CA THR A 522 10.07 21.91 -3.24
C THR A 522 8.62 22.05 -2.80
N VAL A 523 8.22 21.14 -1.90
CA VAL A 523 6.92 21.17 -1.20
C VAL A 523 7.17 21.21 0.29
N VAL A 524 6.56 22.19 0.97
CA VAL A 524 6.53 22.28 2.44
C VAL A 524 5.08 22.26 2.88
N SER A 525 4.75 21.49 3.89
CA SER A 525 3.40 21.51 4.45
C SER A 525 3.42 21.43 5.97
N LEU A 526 2.43 22.08 6.56
CA LEU A 526 2.13 22.05 8.00
C LEU A 526 0.69 21.64 8.17
N ALA A 527 0.43 20.67 9.04
CA ALA A 527 -0.92 20.20 9.34
C ALA A 527 -1.11 20.00 10.84
N TYR A 528 -2.24 20.45 11.38
CA TYR A 528 -2.77 19.98 12.67
C TYR A 528 -3.79 18.89 12.38
N ILE A 529 -3.68 17.74 13.05
CA ILE A 529 -4.52 16.58 12.77
C ILE A 529 -4.95 15.93 14.08
N LYS A 530 -6.26 15.69 14.21
CA LYS A 530 -6.80 14.69 15.13
C LYS A 530 -7.35 13.53 14.33
N GLN A 531 -6.93 12.31 14.65
CA GLN A 531 -7.28 11.10 13.90
C GLN A 531 -7.73 10.00 14.85
N VAL A 532 -8.84 9.36 14.51
CA VAL A 532 -9.31 8.15 15.19
C VAL A 532 -8.41 6.97 14.88
N GLN A 533 -8.25 6.07 15.86
CA GLN A 533 -7.61 4.77 15.63
C GLN A 533 -8.35 3.97 14.55
N GLY A 534 -7.63 3.23 13.73
CA GLY A 534 -8.22 2.36 12.72
C GLY A 534 -7.20 1.73 11.78
N VAL A 535 -7.68 0.92 10.86
CA VAL A 535 -6.87 0.33 9.81
C VAL A 535 -6.64 1.39 8.72
N ASN A 536 -5.38 1.71 8.47
CA ASN A 536 -4.97 2.58 7.37
C ASN A 536 -4.36 1.74 6.25
N CYS A 537 -4.86 1.93 5.03
CA CYS A 537 -4.41 1.19 3.85
C CYS A 537 -3.83 2.13 2.81
N THR A 538 -2.65 1.80 2.29
CA THR A 538 -2.00 2.51 1.18
C THR A 538 -1.62 1.49 0.11
N GLY A 539 -2.13 1.67 -1.11
CA GLY A 539 -1.84 0.75 -2.22
C GLY A 539 -2.23 -0.70 -1.95
N GLY A 540 -3.23 -0.97 -1.09
CA GLY A 540 -3.67 -2.31 -0.70
C GLY A 540 -2.86 -2.94 0.44
N ILE A 541 -1.90 -2.22 1.02
CA ILE A 541 -1.18 -2.61 2.23
C ILE A 541 -1.84 -1.90 3.40
N CYS A 542 -2.21 -2.67 4.40
CA CYS A 542 -2.94 -2.16 5.55
C CYS A 542 -2.15 -2.33 6.85
N ARG A 543 -2.27 -1.35 7.73
CA ARG A 543 -1.70 -1.35 9.07
C ARG A 543 -2.68 -0.72 10.05
N VAL A 544 -2.76 -1.26 11.27
CA VAL A 544 -3.50 -0.61 12.37
C VAL A 544 -2.69 0.60 12.84
N GLU A 545 -3.25 1.79 12.69
CA GLU A 545 -2.69 3.04 13.20
C GLU A 545 -3.36 3.42 14.51
N PRO A 546 -2.60 3.82 15.54
CA PRO A 546 -3.17 4.37 16.77
C PRO A 546 -3.84 5.72 16.50
N ALA A 547 -4.63 6.18 17.45
CA ALA A 547 -5.14 7.54 17.42
C ALA A 547 -3.99 8.56 17.39
N PHE A 548 -4.17 9.63 16.63
CA PHE A 548 -3.17 10.69 16.50
C PHE A 548 -3.78 12.05 16.83
N SER A 549 -3.05 12.85 17.61
CA SER A 549 -3.32 14.26 17.86
C SER A 549 -2.01 15.04 17.85
N GLY A 550 -1.93 16.09 17.04
CA GLY A 550 -0.72 16.92 16.99
C GLY A 550 -0.48 17.60 15.65
N VAL A 551 0.72 18.14 15.51
CA VAL A 551 1.18 18.88 14.33
C VAL A 551 2.12 18.00 13.51
N ARG A 552 1.94 17.98 12.18
CA ARG A 552 2.86 17.38 11.21
C ARG A 552 3.48 18.45 10.32
N LEU A 553 4.79 18.45 10.23
CA LEU A 553 5.57 19.27 9.29
C LEU A 553 6.22 18.33 8.28
N SER A 554 5.96 18.52 6.99
CA SER A 554 6.59 17.73 5.93
C SER A 554 7.35 18.64 4.97
N LEU A 555 8.53 18.19 4.56
CA LEU A 555 9.37 18.83 3.55
C LEU A 555 9.77 17.78 2.52
N SER A 556 9.58 18.08 1.25
CA SER A 556 10.10 17.28 0.13
C SER A 556 10.71 18.23 -0.89
N THR A 557 11.93 17.93 -1.35
CA THR A 557 12.61 18.71 -2.39
C THR A 557 13.48 17.81 -3.27
N SER A 558 13.57 18.11 -4.57
CA SER A 558 14.47 17.45 -5.51
C SER A 558 15.46 18.47 -6.10
N PHE A 559 16.63 18.02 -6.48
CA PHE A 559 17.71 18.85 -7.05
C PHE A 559 18.58 18.09 -8.03
#